data_cb60c0c7e82ca8a7ef95df9c2ca5b441
#
_entry.id   cb60c0c7e82ca8a7ef95df9c2ca5b441
#
_cell.length_a   1.000
_cell.length_b   1.000
_cell.length_c   1.000
_cell.angle_alpha   90.00
_cell.angle_beta   90.00
_cell.angle_gamma   90.00
#
_symmetry.space_group_name_H-M   'P 1'
#
loop_
_entity.id
_entity.type
_entity.pdbx_description
1 polymer ?
#
loop_
_entity_poly.entity_id
_entity_poly.type
_entity_poly.pdbx_seq_one_letter_code
_entity_poly.pdbx_strand_id
1 'polypeptide(L)'
;MYALIKNEEVTKMHEIINKIVQQNQSLFGTNPKIDKINIGFTNTIYNINDLYIVKICTDEDNEKEFKKEIDFYNSNKNNNLIPKLYCSSINKKDVPYFYEIIEKIDGVSLYNVWHTFSEEQREDIIKQLCDAMKQIHSNIGEKYDWTKTMQEKFMPLYIQAKNLNIFNEEEQKLLDYAYSKFNKYLDSNDFVLIHNDLHFDNIFYNDGKIKLIDFERSMYAPRDFELDILYRMIRKPWKFASEETERYTDSGDYTNIMLYIEKYYPELVSNPNLHQRLAIYDMVYFLEQLVKHPELEELKNDVIFGAKVVALKDEITFNDVKTPMELMDFMNVNIEYGWIDNQ
;
A
#
# COMPACT_ATOMS: atom_id res chain seq x y z
N MET A 1 -15.79 -8.80 -34.86
CA MET A 1 -16.54 -8.39 -33.66
C MET A 1 -15.62 -7.78 -32.61
N TYR A 2 -14.56 -8.46 -32.11
CA TYR A 2 -13.65 -7.93 -31.08
C TYR A 2 -12.92 -6.62 -31.49
N ALA A 3 -12.44 -6.52 -32.72
CA ALA A 3 -11.75 -5.33 -33.24
C ALA A 3 -12.70 -4.12 -33.45
N LEU A 4 -13.97 -4.35 -33.72
CA LEU A 4 -14.97 -3.28 -33.85
C LEU A 4 -15.34 -2.72 -32.47
N ILE A 5 -15.55 -3.56 -31.47
CA ILE A 5 -15.84 -3.15 -30.09
C ILE A 5 -14.68 -2.32 -29.52
N LYS A 6 -13.44 -2.77 -29.73
CA LYS A 6 -12.24 -2.05 -29.28
C LYS A 6 -12.08 -0.67 -29.94
N ASN A 7 -12.45 -0.54 -31.22
CA ASN A 7 -12.46 0.74 -31.92
C ASN A 7 -13.55 1.69 -31.42
N GLU A 8 -14.74 1.18 -31.08
CA GLU A 8 -15.84 1.99 -30.53
C GLU A 8 -15.48 2.52 -29.13
N GLU A 9 -14.87 1.70 -28.26
CA GLU A 9 -14.40 2.12 -26.93
C GLU A 9 -13.30 3.18 -27.01
N VAL A 10 -12.34 3.04 -27.92
CA VAL A 10 -11.28 4.03 -28.12
C VAL A 10 -11.85 5.36 -28.60
N THR A 11 -12.81 5.32 -29.56
CA THR A 11 -13.47 6.52 -30.06
C THR A 11 -14.26 7.22 -28.96
N LYS A 12 -15.03 6.46 -28.17
CA LYS A 12 -15.78 6.98 -27.02
C LYS A 12 -14.89 7.67 -26.01
N MET A 13 -13.77 7.04 -25.63
CA MET A 13 -12.83 7.64 -24.67
C MET A 13 -12.14 8.89 -25.22
N HIS A 14 -11.90 8.97 -26.54
CA HIS A 14 -11.37 10.17 -27.18
C HIS A 14 -12.38 11.34 -27.10
N GLU A 15 -13.67 11.09 -27.32
CA GLU A 15 -14.71 12.10 -27.16
C GLU A 15 -14.80 12.59 -25.70
N ILE A 16 -14.68 11.69 -24.74
CA ILE A 16 -14.74 12.01 -23.31
C ILE A 16 -13.57 12.90 -22.88
N ILE A 17 -12.33 12.53 -23.23
CA ILE A 17 -11.18 13.37 -22.87
C ILE A 17 -11.24 14.75 -23.53
N ASN A 18 -11.67 14.83 -24.79
CA ASN A 18 -11.85 16.11 -25.47
C ASN A 18 -12.91 16.99 -24.76
N LYS A 19 -13.99 16.39 -24.27
CA LYS A 19 -15.01 17.12 -23.50
C LYS A 19 -14.48 17.64 -22.17
N ILE A 20 -13.69 16.83 -21.43
CA ILE A 20 -13.02 17.26 -20.19
C ILE A 20 -12.06 18.41 -20.50
N VAL A 21 -11.29 18.33 -21.58
CA VAL A 21 -10.36 19.38 -22.01
C VAL A 21 -11.11 20.68 -22.34
N GLN A 22 -12.22 20.58 -23.06
CA GLN A 22 -13.05 21.73 -23.41
C GLN A 22 -13.61 22.44 -22.17
N GLN A 23 -14.10 21.67 -21.17
CA GLN A 23 -14.64 22.21 -19.92
C GLN A 23 -13.55 22.88 -19.06
N ASN A 24 -12.30 22.48 -19.22
CA ASN A 24 -11.15 22.97 -18.46
C ASN A 24 -10.16 23.77 -19.33
N GLN A 25 -10.65 24.46 -20.37
CA GLN A 25 -9.82 25.21 -21.32
C GLN A 25 -8.99 26.32 -20.66
N SER A 26 -9.48 26.91 -19.56
CA SER A 26 -8.72 27.89 -18.77
C SER A 26 -7.46 27.28 -18.12
N LEU A 27 -7.44 25.96 -17.88
CA LEU A 27 -6.31 25.22 -17.31
C LEU A 27 -5.37 24.72 -18.42
N PHE A 28 -5.93 24.17 -19.48
CA PHE A 28 -5.17 23.44 -20.50
C PHE A 28 -4.79 24.29 -21.73
N GLY A 29 -5.42 25.43 -21.91
CA GLY A 29 -5.29 26.24 -23.17
C GLY A 29 -6.20 25.74 -24.31
N THR A 30 -6.05 26.30 -25.48
CA THR A 30 -6.95 26.04 -26.63
C THR A 30 -6.59 24.78 -27.42
N ASN A 31 -5.31 24.38 -27.47
CA ASN A 31 -4.81 23.20 -28.20
C ASN A 31 -3.82 22.41 -27.35
N PRO A 32 -4.27 21.75 -26.29
CA PRO A 32 -3.37 20.99 -25.46
C PRO A 32 -2.88 19.72 -26.16
N LYS A 33 -1.65 19.33 -25.87
CA LYS A 33 -1.14 17.99 -26.20
C LYS A 33 -1.80 16.98 -25.29
N ILE A 34 -2.36 15.91 -25.84
CA ILE A 34 -3.05 14.85 -25.10
C ILE A 34 -2.38 13.53 -25.44
N ASP A 35 -1.73 12.92 -24.44
CA ASP A 35 -1.09 11.62 -24.56
C ASP A 35 -1.79 10.63 -23.63
N LYS A 36 -2.27 9.49 -24.15
CA LYS A 36 -2.80 8.42 -23.28
C LYS A 36 -1.65 7.67 -22.63
N ILE A 37 -1.73 7.49 -21.30
CA ILE A 37 -0.78 6.68 -20.55
C ILE A 37 -1.37 5.26 -20.41
N ASN A 38 -0.62 4.26 -20.88
CA ASN A 38 -1.04 2.85 -20.82
C ASN A 38 -0.46 2.13 -19.56
N ILE A 39 -0.55 2.79 -18.42
CA ILE A 39 -0.08 2.28 -17.12
C ILE A 39 -1.27 2.34 -16.14
N GLY A 40 -1.46 1.29 -15.34
CA GLY A 40 -2.55 1.18 -14.38
C GLY A 40 -3.66 0.24 -14.84
N PHE A 41 -4.32 -0.39 -13.87
CA PHE A 41 -5.33 -1.44 -14.12
C PHE A 41 -6.76 -0.95 -13.86
N THR A 42 -6.94 0.14 -13.11
CA THR A 42 -8.24 0.59 -12.58
C THR A 42 -8.82 1.80 -13.30
N ASN A 43 -7.96 2.70 -13.78
CA ASN A 43 -8.38 3.98 -14.34
C ASN A 43 -7.80 4.21 -15.76
N THR A 44 -8.50 5.00 -16.59
CA THR A 44 -7.93 5.50 -17.83
C THR A 44 -7.22 6.83 -17.56
N ILE A 45 -5.94 6.91 -17.92
CA ILE A 45 -5.06 8.03 -17.57
C ILE A 45 -4.58 8.76 -18.84
N TYR A 46 -4.62 10.10 -18.81
CA TYR A 46 -4.07 10.96 -19.85
C TYR A 46 -3.10 11.97 -19.25
N ASN A 47 -2.00 12.20 -19.97
CA ASN A 47 -1.07 13.29 -19.75
C ASN A 47 -1.47 14.47 -20.64
N ILE A 48 -1.66 15.65 -20.05
CA ILE A 48 -2.02 16.86 -20.76
C ILE A 48 -0.90 17.89 -20.63
N ASN A 49 -0.35 18.29 -21.78
CA ASN A 49 0.73 19.31 -21.87
C ASN A 49 2.00 18.97 -21.09
N ASP A 50 2.15 17.73 -20.67
CA ASP A 50 3.24 17.29 -19.78
C ASP A 50 3.27 17.97 -18.40
N LEU A 51 2.10 18.50 -17.98
CA LEU A 51 1.90 19.24 -16.73
C LEU A 51 0.77 18.64 -15.87
N TYR A 52 -0.19 17.98 -16.50
CA TYR A 52 -1.40 17.51 -15.83
C TYR A 52 -1.66 16.05 -16.13
N ILE A 53 -2.15 15.35 -15.11
CA ILE A 53 -2.72 14.00 -15.24
C ILE A 53 -4.24 14.13 -15.14
N VAL A 54 -4.94 13.57 -16.11
CA VAL A 54 -6.39 13.36 -16.05
C VAL A 54 -6.63 11.88 -15.81
N LYS A 55 -7.15 11.53 -14.63
CA LYS A 55 -7.62 10.18 -14.29
C LYS A 55 -9.11 10.11 -14.53
N ILE A 56 -9.59 9.06 -15.21
CA ILE A 56 -11.01 8.80 -15.49
C ILE A 56 -11.35 7.42 -14.95
N CYS A 57 -12.29 7.36 -14.02
CA CYS A 57 -12.80 6.11 -13.47
C CYS A 57 -13.76 5.47 -14.46
N THR A 58 -13.29 4.50 -15.22
CA THR A 58 -14.09 3.83 -16.28
C THR A 58 -14.81 2.58 -15.77
N ASP A 59 -14.50 2.12 -14.58
CA ASP A 59 -15.12 0.98 -13.91
C ASP A 59 -16.00 1.48 -12.75
N GLU A 60 -17.31 1.18 -12.81
CA GLU A 60 -18.27 1.60 -11.78
C GLU A 60 -17.98 0.96 -10.41
N ASP A 61 -17.41 -0.23 -10.39
CA ASP A 61 -17.05 -0.92 -9.15
C ASP A 61 -15.94 -0.18 -8.38
N ASN A 62 -15.13 0.63 -9.08
CA ASN A 62 -14.03 1.42 -8.50
C ASN A 62 -14.43 2.86 -8.12
N GLU A 63 -15.65 3.29 -8.35
CA GLU A 63 -16.09 4.68 -8.07
C GLU A 63 -15.96 5.09 -6.62
N LYS A 64 -16.11 4.15 -5.71
CA LYS A 64 -15.97 4.40 -4.27
C LYS A 64 -14.53 4.72 -3.88
N GLU A 65 -13.60 3.97 -4.41
CA GLU A 65 -12.16 4.15 -4.19
C GLU A 65 -11.68 5.45 -4.87
N PHE A 66 -12.11 5.69 -6.08
CA PHE A 66 -11.82 6.93 -6.81
C PHE A 66 -12.31 8.18 -6.06
N LYS A 67 -13.49 8.11 -5.46
CA LYS A 67 -14.01 9.19 -4.63
C LYS A 67 -13.16 9.40 -3.37
N LYS A 68 -12.65 8.34 -2.75
CA LYS A 68 -11.73 8.46 -1.59
C LYS A 68 -10.46 9.22 -1.96
N GLU A 69 -9.89 8.95 -3.13
CA GLU A 69 -8.72 9.67 -3.63
C GLU A 69 -9.01 11.17 -3.78
N ILE A 70 -10.13 11.56 -4.38
CA ILE A 70 -10.56 12.95 -4.47
C ILE A 70 -10.72 13.58 -3.06
N ASP A 71 -11.35 12.88 -2.14
CA ASP A 71 -11.56 13.34 -0.76
C ASP A 71 -10.22 13.48 -0.04
N PHE A 72 -9.26 12.58 -0.29
CA PHE A 72 -7.89 12.66 0.22
C PHE A 72 -7.18 13.93 -0.26
N TYR A 73 -7.16 14.21 -1.57
CA TYR A 73 -6.56 15.44 -2.10
C TYR A 73 -7.22 16.68 -1.52
N ASN A 74 -8.54 16.68 -1.38
CA ASN A 74 -9.28 17.81 -0.81
C ASN A 74 -8.92 18.07 0.66
N SER A 75 -8.65 17.02 1.42
CA SER A 75 -8.24 17.11 2.84
C SER A 75 -6.77 17.52 3.01
N ASN A 76 -5.94 17.32 1.99
CA ASN A 76 -4.49 17.50 2.06
C ASN A 76 -3.96 18.59 1.10
N LYS A 77 -4.78 19.59 0.74
CA LYS A 77 -4.46 20.65 -0.24
C LYS A 77 -3.16 21.43 0.01
N ASN A 78 -2.72 21.50 1.25
CA ASN A 78 -1.52 22.23 1.65
C ASN A 78 -0.27 21.35 1.76
N ASN A 79 -0.38 20.06 1.45
CA ASN A 79 0.73 19.14 1.47
C ASN A 79 1.51 19.22 0.14
N ASN A 80 2.75 19.69 0.19
CA ASN A 80 3.60 19.83 -0.99
C ASN A 80 4.22 18.51 -1.47
N LEU A 81 4.05 17.44 -0.70
CA LEU A 81 4.62 16.11 -0.97
C LEU A 81 3.64 15.20 -1.74
N ILE A 82 2.49 15.75 -2.15
CA ILE A 82 1.48 15.07 -2.97
C ILE A 82 1.14 15.92 -4.20
N PRO A 83 0.54 15.34 -5.27
CA PRO A 83 0.05 16.09 -6.41
C PRO A 83 -1.02 17.11 -5.99
N LYS A 84 -1.01 18.27 -6.62
CA LYS A 84 -2.08 19.23 -6.47
C LYS A 84 -3.31 18.77 -7.24
N LEU A 85 -4.47 18.73 -6.59
CA LEU A 85 -5.76 18.57 -7.26
C LEU A 85 -6.21 19.94 -7.85
N TYR A 86 -6.41 20.00 -9.16
CA TYR A 86 -6.90 21.20 -9.86
C TYR A 86 -8.42 21.18 -10.02
N CYS A 87 -8.98 20.02 -10.38
CA CYS A 87 -10.41 19.86 -10.62
C CYS A 87 -10.80 18.39 -10.43
N SER A 88 -12.04 18.17 -10.05
CA SER A 88 -12.65 16.83 -10.05
C SER A 88 -14.14 16.90 -10.31
N SER A 89 -14.72 15.82 -10.83
CA SER A 89 -16.16 15.68 -11.02
C SER A 89 -16.64 14.27 -10.69
N ILE A 90 -17.68 14.19 -9.86
CA ILE A 90 -18.37 12.93 -9.47
C ILE A 90 -19.86 12.98 -9.81
N ASN A 91 -20.32 13.94 -10.64
CA ASN A 91 -21.75 14.13 -10.88
C ASN A 91 -22.30 13.44 -12.14
N LYS A 92 -21.44 12.93 -13.01
CA LYS A 92 -21.77 12.24 -14.28
C LYS A 92 -22.70 13.01 -15.23
N LYS A 93 -22.96 14.32 -15.02
CA LYS A 93 -23.90 15.09 -15.84
C LYS A 93 -23.38 15.34 -17.25
N ASP A 94 -22.17 15.86 -17.32
CA ASP A 94 -21.53 16.26 -18.59
C ASP A 94 -20.63 15.17 -19.15
N VAL A 95 -19.91 14.51 -18.26
CA VAL A 95 -19.05 13.35 -18.57
C VAL A 95 -19.63 12.16 -17.80
N PRO A 96 -19.89 11.00 -18.44
CA PRO A 96 -20.56 9.86 -17.80
C PRO A 96 -19.68 9.06 -16.83
N TYR A 97 -18.53 9.60 -16.48
CA TYR A 97 -17.54 9.00 -15.58
C TYR A 97 -17.10 10.00 -14.51
N PHE A 98 -16.65 9.50 -13.37
CA PHE A 98 -15.88 10.31 -12.43
C PHE A 98 -14.52 10.63 -13.05
N TYR A 99 -14.02 11.83 -12.82
CA TYR A 99 -12.68 12.20 -13.23
C TYR A 99 -12.05 13.18 -12.26
N GLU A 100 -10.73 13.23 -12.28
CA GLU A 100 -9.94 14.23 -11.61
C GLU A 100 -8.80 14.72 -12.49
N ILE A 101 -8.36 15.94 -12.22
CA ILE A 101 -7.22 16.59 -12.87
C ILE A 101 -6.23 16.94 -11.77
N ILE A 102 -5.10 16.28 -11.78
CA ILE A 102 -4.04 16.46 -10.80
C ILE A 102 -2.75 16.94 -11.47
N GLU A 103 -1.82 17.43 -10.65
CA GLU A 103 -0.46 17.75 -11.05
C GLU A 103 0.23 16.49 -11.60
N LYS A 104 0.86 16.63 -12.78
CA LYS A 104 1.81 15.59 -13.21
C LYS A 104 3.08 15.74 -12.41
N ILE A 105 3.47 14.67 -11.71
CA ILE A 105 4.73 14.65 -10.97
C ILE A 105 5.86 14.33 -11.94
N ASP A 106 6.88 15.17 -11.95
CA ASP A 106 8.13 14.89 -12.64
C ASP A 106 9.02 14.00 -11.78
N GLY A 107 9.79 13.14 -12.46
CA GLY A 107 10.71 12.23 -11.80
C GLY A 107 10.48 10.78 -12.16
N VAL A 108 11.05 9.89 -11.37
CA VAL A 108 10.99 8.45 -11.56
C VAL A 108 10.59 7.78 -10.24
N SER A 109 9.99 6.58 -10.32
CA SER A 109 9.70 5.82 -9.11
C SER A 109 11.00 5.47 -8.36
N LEU A 110 10.93 5.38 -7.03
CA LEU A 110 12.11 5.04 -6.23
C LEU A 110 12.72 3.69 -6.61
N TYR A 111 11.95 2.71 -7.07
CA TYR A 111 12.49 1.44 -7.54
C TYR A 111 13.51 1.61 -8.67
N ASN A 112 13.32 2.58 -9.56
CA ASN A 112 14.24 2.81 -10.67
C ASN A 112 15.62 3.33 -10.24
N VAL A 113 15.71 3.98 -9.09
CA VAL A 113 16.93 4.72 -8.69
C VAL A 113 17.46 4.36 -7.30
N TRP A 114 16.72 3.63 -6.48
CA TRP A 114 17.09 3.31 -5.09
C TRP A 114 18.47 2.68 -4.96
N HIS A 115 18.80 1.74 -5.84
CA HIS A 115 20.09 1.06 -5.89
C HIS A 115 21.28 1.98 -6.20
N THR A 116 21.02 3.18 -6.75
CA THR A 116 22.06 4.14 -7.11
C THR A 116 22.43 5.09 -5.98
N PHE A 117 21.63 5.13 -4.90
CA PHE A 117 21.82 6.09 -3.82
C PHE A 117 22.86 5.64 -2.81
N SER A 118 23.62 6.62 -2.30
CA SER A 118 24.42 6.43 -1.08
C SER A 118 23.50 6.25 0.14
N GLU A 119 24.04 5.73 1.23
CA GLU A 119 23.31 5.55 2.48
C GLU A 119 22.78 6.88 3.03
N GLU A 120 23.52 7.97 2.91
CA GLU A 120 23.10 9.33 3.30
C GLU A 120 21.91 9.81 2.47
N GLN A 121 21.89 9.52 1.16
CA GLN A 121 20.75 9.86 0.29
C GLN A 121 19.51 9.04 0.64
N ARG A 122 19.69 7.75 0.91
CA ARG A 122 18.60 6.85 1.36
C ARG A 122 18.01 7.35 2.67
N GLU A 123 18.85 7.73 3.63
CA GLU A 123 18.42 8.30 4.90
C GLU A 123 17.62 9.60 4.72
N ASP A 124 18.08 10.52 3.88
CA ASP A 124 17.37 11.77 3.59
C ASP A 124 16.01 11.52 2.92
N ILE A 125 15.95 10.59 1.98
CA ILE A 125 14.71 10.18 1.31
C ILE A 125 13.71 9.61 2.33
N ILE A 126 14.12 8.71 3.21
CA ILE A 126 13.23 8.14 4.22
C ILE A 126 12.82 9.21 5.26
N LYS A 127 13.67 10.17 5.57
CA LYS A 127 13.29 11.32 6.38
C LYS A 127 12.17 12.11 5.72
N GLN A 128 12.27 12.41 4.41
CA GLN A 128 11.22 13.11 3.66
C GLN A 128 9.92 12.28 3.65
N LEU A 129 10.03 10.96 3.49
CA LEU A 129 8.88 10.03 3.57
C LEU A 129 8.21 10.09 4.94
N CYS A 130 8.99 10.08 6.03
CA CYS A 130 8.47 10.24 7.39
C CYS A 130 7.76 11.60 7.58
N ASP A 131 8.30 12.68 7.00
CA ASP A 131 7.69 14.00 7.06
C ASP A 131 6.35 14.02 6.27
N ALA A 132 6.28 13.33 5.13
CA ALA A 132 5.03 13.17 4.37
C ALA A 132 3.98 12.37 5.16
N MET A 133 4.36 11.22 5.72
CA MET A 133 3.48 10.40 6.55
C MET A 133 2.96 11.19 7.76
N LYS A 134 3.80 11.95 8.47
CA LYS A 134 3.37 12.79 9.59
C LYS A 134 2.32 13.81 9.19
N GLN A 135 2.46 14.43 8.02
CA GLN A 135 1.47 15.39 7.52
C GLN A 135 0.13 14.68 7.21
N ILE A 136 0.15 13.53 6.57
CA ILE A 136 -1.05 12.73 6.28
C ILE A 136 -1.69 12.27 7.59
N HIS A 137 -0.91 11.72 8.52
CA HIS A 137 -1.35 11.21 9.82
C HIS A 137 -1.81 12.31 10.80
N SER A 138 -1.61 13.59 10.46
CA SER A 138 -2.21 14.69 11.24
C SER A 138 -3.74 14.73 11.12
N ASN A 139 -4.31 14.05 10.12
CA ASN A 139 -5.74 13.85 9.98
C ASN A 139 -6.18 12.69 10.89
N ILE A 140 -6.75 13.03 12.04
CA ILE A 140 -7.20 12.06 13.04
C ILE A 140 -8.55 11.48 12.63
N GLY A 141 -8.69 10.16 12.70
CA GLY A 141 -9.91 9.43 12.41
C GLY A 141 -10.72 9.08 13.67
N GLU A 142 -11.98 8.74 13.45
CA GLU A 142 -12.80 8.16 14.52
C GLU A 142 -12.36 6.70 14.79
N LYS A 143 -12.33 6.33 16.07
CA LYS A 143 -12.05 4.95 16.49
C LYS A 143 -13.19 4.03 16.05
N TYR A 144 -12.82 2.88 15.50
CA TYR A 144 -13.72 1.75 15.27
C TYR A 144 -13.06 0.43 15.68
N ASP A 145 -13.80 -0.66 15.67
CA ASP A 145 -13.31 -1.98 16.07
C ASP A 145 -12.40 -2.57 14.99
N TRP A 146 -11.10 -2.23 15.10
CA TRP A 146 -10.08 -2.73 14.19
C TRP A 146 -9.86 -4.23 14.29
N THR A 147 -9.95 -4.76 15.52
CA THR A 147 -9.82 -6.20 15.76
C THR A 147 -10.90 -6.97 15.01
N LYS A 148 -12.14 -6.54 15.13
CA LYS A 148 -13.27 -7.13 14.40
C LYS A 148 -13.08 -7.01 12.89
N THR A 149 -12.59 -5.86 12.41
CA THR A 149 -12.30 -5.65 10.98
C THR A 149 -11.30 -6.67 10.45
N MET A 150 -10.22 -6.92 11.19
CA MET A 150 -9.21 -7.91 10.79
C MET A 150 -9.71 -9.35 10.92
N GLN A 151 -10.54 -9.64 11.92
CA GLN A 151 -11.19 -10.95 12.09
C GLN A 151 -12.15 -11.25 10.93
N GLU A 152 -12.95 -10.26 10.51
CA GLU A 152 -13.89 -10.37 9.38
C GLU A 152 -13.18 -10.54 8.04
N LYS A 153 -11.94 -10.05 7.89
CA LYS A 153 -11.09 -10.33 6.73
C LYS A 153 -10.46 -11.72 6.80
N PHE A 154 -9.90 -12.10 7.93
CA PHE A 154 -9.15 -13.35 8.11
C PHE A 154 -10.04 -14.58 8.00
N MET A 155 -11.15 -14.64 8.74
CA MET A 155 -11.93 -15.87 8.92
C MET A 155 -12.52 -16.44 7.62
N PRO A 156 -13.13 -15.65 6.70
CA PRO A 156 -13.61 -16.20 5.44
C PRO A 156 -12.50 -16.81 4.59
N LEU A 157 -11.33 -16.16 4.55
CA LEU A 157 -10.15 -16.64 3.82
C LEU A 157 -9.61 -17.93 4.42
N TYR A 158 -9.53 -17.99 5.75
CA TYR A 158 -9.08 -19.18 6.46
C TYR A 158 -10.00 -20.39 6.27
N ILE A 159 -11.33 -20.18 6.32
CA ILE A 159 -12.31 -21.22 6.00
C ILE A 159 -12.14 -21.71 4.55
N GLN A 160 -11.94 -20.78 3.61
CA GLN A 160 -11.68 -21.14 2.21
C GLN A 160 -10.39 -21.97 2.07
N ALA A 161 -9.31 -21.57 2.72
CA ALA A 161 -8.03 -22.29 2.72
C ALA A 161 -8.18 -23.70 3.34
N LYS A 162 -8.95 -23.85 4.43
CA LYS A 162 -9.28 -25.17 5.00
C LYS A 162 -10.04 -26.06 3.99
N ASN A 163 -11.04 -25.51 3.29
CA ASN A 163 -11.81 -26.26 2.29
C ASN A 163 -10.95 -26.71 1.10
N LEU A 164 -9.91 -25.96 0.78
CA LEU A 164 -8.91 -26.29 -0.24
C LEU A 164 -7.83 -27.27 0.28
N ASN A 165 -7.86 -27.67 1.56
CA ASN A 165 -6.86 -28.52 2.22
C ASN A 165 -5.43 -27.99 2.11
N ILE A 166 -5.23 -26.67 2.15
CA ILE A 166 -3.92 -26.04 2.02
C ILE A 166 -3.04 -26.33 3.25
N PHE A 167 -3.63 -26.32 4.44
CA PHE A 167 -2.92 -26.50 5.72
C PHE A 167 -3.14 -27.89 6.29
N ASN A 168 -2.07 -28.50 6.82
CA ASN A 168 -2.16 -29.73 7.59
C ASN A 168 -2.73 -29.45 9.01
N GLU A 169 -2.95 -30.49 9.82
CA GLU A 169 -3.56 -30.38 11.15
C GLU A 169 -2.73 -29.53 12.15
N GLU A 170 -1.40 -29.63 12.10
CA GLU A 170 -0.51 -28.84 12.98
C GLU A 170 -0.51 -27.36 12.58
N GLU A 171 -0.45 -27.08 11.28
CA GLU A 171 -0.54 -25.73 10.76
C GLU A 171 -1.89 -25.08 11.08
N GLN A 172 -2.99 -25.85 11.03
CA GLN A 172 -4.32 -25.35 11.43
C GLN A 172 -4.38 -25.02 12.92
N LYS A 173 -3.81 -25.86 13.80
CA LYS A 173 -3.72 -25.58 15.24
C LYS A 173 -2.92 -24.29 15.51
N LEU A 174 -1.81 -24.10 14.81
CA LEU A 174 -1.01 -22.88 14.91
C LEU A 174 -1.81 -21.63 14.50
N LEU A 175 -2.52 -21.71 13.38
CA LEU A 175 -3.35 -20.61 12.87
C LEU A 175 -4.54 -20.32 13.80
N ASP A 176 -5.21 -21.34 14.34
CA ASP A 176 -6.27 -21.19 15.33
C ASP A 176 -5.74 -20.51 16.60
N TYR A 177 -4.54 -20.88 17.06
CA TYR A 177 -3.91 -20.23 18.20
C TYR A 177 -3.55 -18.77 17.90
N ALA A 178 -2.90 -18.50 16.76
CA ALA A 178 -2.57 -17.13 16.33
C ALA A 178 -3.83 -16.25 16.25
N TYR A 179 -4.91 -16.77 15.64
CA TYR A 179 -6.19 -16.06 15.58
C TYR A 179 -6.74 -15.70 16.98
N SER A 180 -6.60 -16.61 17.97
CA SER A 180 -7.03 -16.35 19.35
C SER A 180 -6.35 -15.14 20.00
N LYS A 181 -5.20 -14.71 19.46
CA LYS A 181 -4.41 -13.56 19.93
C LYS A 181 -4.80 -12.21 19.28
N PHE A 182 -5.65 -12.21 18.27
CA PHE A 182 -6.04 -10.96 17.58
C PHE A 182 -6.57 -9.90 18.54
N ASN A 183 -7.44 -10.28 19.47
CA ASN A 183 -7.96 -9.34 20.48
C ASN A 183 -6.85 -8.75 21.40
N LYS A 184 -5.80 -9.50 21.63
CA LYS A 184 -4.67 -9.04 22.45
C LYS A 184 -3.83 -8.00 21.74
N TYR A 185 -3.56 -8.20 20.44
CA TYR A 185 -2.58 -7.40 19.73
C TYR A 185 -3.18 -6.27 18.89
N LEU A 186 -4.43 -6.38 18.43
CA LEU A 186 -5.01 -5.45 17.45
C LEU A 186 -5.80 -4.29 18.05
N ASP A 187 -6.07 -4.27 19.36
CA ASP A 187 -6.74 -3.10 19.97
C ASP A 187 -5.89 -1.84 19.74
N SER A 188 -6.53 -0.76 19.33
CA SER A 188 -5.89 0.51 19.04
C SER A 188 -6.81 1.68 19.34
N ASN A 189 -6.19 2.78 19.79
CA ASN A 189 -6.85 4.07 19.97
C ASN A 189 -6.27 5.17 19.06
N ASP A 190 -5.26 4.85 18.27
CA ASP A 190 -4.53 5.79 17.43
C ASP A 190 -4.91 5.59 15.95
N PHE A 191 -6.05 6.16 15.56
CA PHE A 191 -6.58 6.12 14.21
C PHE A 191 -6.25 7.41 13.46
N VAL A 192 -5.58 7.27 12.32
CA VAL A 192 -5.15 8.37 11.45
C VAL A 192 -5.48 8.05 10.00
N LEU A 193 -5.53 9.07 9.16
CA LEU A 193 -5.56 8.86 7.72
C LEU A 193 -4.22 8.28 7.29
N ILE A 194 -4.20 7.18 6.55
CA ILE A 194 -3.01 6.53 6.00
C ILE A 194 -3.09 6.44 4.49
N HIS A 195 -1.94 6.29 3.84
CA HIS A 195 -1.84 6.03 2.40
C HIS A 195 -2.34 4.63 2.03
N ASN A 196 -1.95 3.64 2.81
CA ASN A 196 -2.35 2.24 2.68
C ASN A 196 -1.92 1.54 1.36
N ASP A 197 -1.00 2.13 0.60
CA ASP A 197 -0.35 1.53 -0.58
C ASP A 197 1.06 2.08 -0.77
N LEU A 198 1.79 2.25 0.32
CA LEU A 198 3.08 2.93 0.35
C LEU A 198 4.23 1.99 -0.01
N HIS A 199 4.43 1.77 -1.30
CA HIS A 199 5.59 1.09 -1.86
C HIS A 199 6.35 2.02 -2.82
N PHE A 200 7.55 1.64 -3.23
CA PHE A 200 8.47 2.53 -3.95
C PHE A 200 7.99 2.97 -5.35
N ASP A 201 7.04 2.27 -5.97
CA ASP A 201 6.44 2.75 -7.22
C ASP A 201 5.49 3.94 -6.98
N ASN A 202 4.94 4.07 -5.76
CA ASN A 202 4.09 5.19 -5.37
C ASN A 202 4.88 6.37 -4.77
N ILE A 203 6.21 6.31 -4.79
CA ILE A 203 7.11 7.37 -4.33
C ILE A 203 7.98 7.82 -5.51
N PHE A 204 7.72 9.02 -6.02
CA PHE A 204 8.47 9.61 -7.12
C PHE A 204 9.62 10.45 -6.57
N TYR A 205 10.78 10.29 -7.19
CA TYR A 205 12.00 11.04 -6.87
C TYR A 205 12.41 11.94 -8.03
N ASN A 206 12.69 13.21 -7.70
CA ASN A 206 13.23 14.17 -8.64
C ASN A 206 14.19 15.12 -7.91
N ASP A 207 15.45 15.14 -8.32
CA ASP A 207 16.49 16.06 -7.86
C ASP A 207 16.52 16.27 -6.32
N GLY A 208 16.63 15.17 -5.58
CA GLY A 208 16.71 15.18 -4.12
C GLY A 208 15.38 15.34 -3.39
N LYS A 209 14.25 15.37 -4.10
CA LYS A 209 12.92 15.51 -3.52
C LYS A 209 12.02 14.33 -3.86
N ILE A 210 11.12 14.01 -2.94
CA ILE A 210 10.09 13.00 -3.20
C ILE A 210 8.70 13.62 -3.27
N LYS A 211 7.81 12.93 -3.98
CA LYS A 211 6.36 13.11 -3.92
C LYS A 211 5.68 11.76 -3.89
N LEU A 212 4.58 11.67 -3.14
CA LEU A 212 3.73 10.47 -3.06
C LEU A 212 2.60 10.58 -4.06
N ILE A 213 2.20 9.46 -4.66
CA ILE A 213 1.09 9.36 -5.62
C ILE A 213 0.20 8.19 -5.25
N ASP A 214 -0.99 8.13 -5.85
CA ASP A 214 -1.92 7.01 -5.80
C ASP A 214 -2.55 6.75 -4.44
N PHE A 215 -3.50 7.62 -4.06
CA PHE A 215 -4.19 7.60 -2.77
C PHE A 215 -5.55 6.89 -2.81
N GLU A 216 -5.86 6.11 -3.84
CA GLU A 216 -7.16 5.43 -3.98
C GLU A 216 -7.43 4.44 -2.84
N ARG A 217 -6.37 3.89 -2.22
CA ARG A 217 -6.46 2.98 -1.07
C ARG A 217 -6.45 3.67 0.28
N SER A 218 -6.30 5.02 0.31
CA SER A 218 -6.23 5.76 1.57
C SER A 218 -7.44 5.48 2.46
N MET A 219 -7.20 5.37 3.76
CA MET A 219 -8.23 5.07 4.73
C MET A 219 -7.84 5.56 6.13
N TYR A 220 -8.82 5.67 7.02
CA TYR A 220 -8.55 5.80 8.45
C TYR A 220 -8.29 4.42 9.04
N ALA A 221 -7.14 4.24 9.69
CA ALA A 221 -6.73 2.98 10.31
C ALA A 221 -5.78 3.25 11.48
N PRO A 222 -5.43 2.24 12.30
CA PRO A 222 -4.33 2.38 13.24
C PRO A 222 -3.05 2.83 12.53
N ARG A 223 -2.33 3.77 13.12
CA ARG A 223 -1.13 4.40 12.52
C ARG A 223 -0.12 3.39 11.99
N ASP A 224 0.13 2.33 12.76
CA ASP A 224 1.08 1.27 12.41
C ASP A 224 0.66 0.45 11.17
N PHE A 225 -0.62 0.52 10.76
CA PHE A 225 -1.07 -0.15 9.53
C PHE A 225 -0.49 0.49 8.27
N GLU A 226 0.01 1.74 8.33
CA GLU A 226 0.80 2.36 7.24
C GLU A 226 2.04 1.53 6.89
N LEU A 227 2.61 0.81 7.87
CA LEU A 227 3.77 -0.05 7.64
C LEU A 227 3.44 -1.36 6.92
N ASP A 228 2.17 -1.73 6.79
CA ASP A 228 1.77 -3.04 6.25
C ASP A 228 2.47 -3.38 4.92
N ILE A 229 2.26 -2.57 3.90
CA ILE A 229 2.88 -2.77 2.58
C ILE A 229 4.38 -2.45 2.60
N LEU A 230 4.75 -1.35 3.26
CA LEU A 230 6.15 -0.93 3.33
C LEU A 230 7.04 -2.00 3.98
N TYR A 231 6.58 -2.63 5.06
CA TYR A 231 7.32 -3.69 5.74
C TYR A 231 7.47 -4.95 4.88
N ARG A 232 6.43 -5.35 4.15
CA ARG A 232 6.52 -6.45 3.18
C ARG A 232 7.49 -6.14 2.06
N MET A 233 7.45 -4.91 1.53
CA MET A 233 8.38 -4.44 0.51
C MET A 233 9.85 -4.49 1.00
N ILE A 234 10.12 -4.01 2.23
CA ILE A 234 11.47 -4.06 2.80
C ILE A 234 11.97 -5.51 2.92
N ARG A 235 11.09 -6.43 3.28
CA ARG A 235 11.43 -7.84 3.45
C ARG A 235 11.65 -8.57 2.11
N LYS A 236 10.87 -8.23 1.10
CA LYS A 236 10.87 -8.87 -0.23
C LYS A 236 10.73 -7.84 -1.35
N PRO A 237 11.73 -6.96 -1.55
CA PRO A 237 11.59 -5.84 -2.48
C PRO A 237 11.32 -6.28 -3.92
N TRP A 238 11.85 -7.43 -4.35
CA TRP A 238 11.62 -7.99 -5.69
C TRP A 238 10.15 -8.36 -5.97
N LYS A 239 9.33 -8.59 -4.94
CA LYS A 239 7.91 -8.92 -5.10
C LYS A 239 7.04 -7.70 -5.46
N PHE A 240 7.56 -6.51 -5.24
CA PHE A 240 6.87 -5.23 -5.46
C PHE A 240 7.44 -4.45 -6.65
N ALA A 241 8.60 -4.85 -7.16
CA ALA A 241 9.24 -4.23 -8.30
C ALA A 241 8.63 -4.75 -9.62
N SER A 242 8.65 -3.91 -10.66
CA SER A 242 8.34 -4.33 -12.02
C SER A 242 9.42 -5.27 -12.57
N GLU A 243 9.09 -6.05 -13.62
CA GLU A 243 10.08 -6.92 -14.30
C GLU A 243 11.36 -6.17 -14.72
N GLU A 244 11.23 -4.88 -15.06
CA GLU A 244 12.35 -4.04 -15.49
C GLU A 244 13.27 -3.64 -14.32
N THR A 245 12.69 -3.46 -13.13
CA THR A 245 13.39 -2.96 -11.93
C THR A 245 13.77 -4.06 -10.94
N GLU A 246 13.18 -5.26 -11.03
CA GLU A 246 13.45 -6.40 -10.13
C GLU A 246 14.96 -6.69 -9.99
N ARG A 247 15.71 -6.64 -11.09
CA ARG A 247 17.18 -6.86 -11.11
C ARG A 247 17.98 -5.88 -10.24
N TYR A 248 17.38 -4.78 -9.81
CA TYR A 248 18.02 -3.75 -8.98
C TYR A 248 17.59 -3.81 -7.51
N THR A 249 16.78 -4.80 -7.13
CA THR A 249 16.28 -4.94 -5.77
C THR A 249 17.16 -5.86 -4.94
N ASP A 250 18.33 -5.37 -4.49
CA ASP A 250 19.12 -6.05 -3.48
C ASP A 250 18.51 -5.79 -2.09
N SER A 251 18.22 -6.85 -1.33
CA SER A 251 17.64 -6.75 0.01
C SER A 251 18.52 -5.94 0.97
N GLY A 252 19.84 -5.92 0.77
CA GLY A 252 20.79 -5.11 1.55
C GLY A 252 20.49 -3.62 1.48
N ASP A 253 20.03 -3.14 0.34
CA ASP A 253 19.69 -1.73 0.11
C ASP A 253 18.48 -1.24 0.91
N TYR A 254 17.64 -2.16 1.43
CA TYR A 254 16.41 -1.86 2.16
C TYR A 254 16.53 -2.05 3.68
N THR A 255 17.63 -2.61 4.16
CA THR A 255 17.81 -3.05 5.56
C THR A 255 17.62 -1.92 6.56
N ASN A 256 18.14 -0.72 6.27
CA ASN A 256 18.14 0.40 7.22
C ASN A 256 16.86 1.23 7.23
N ILE A 257 15.90 0.96 6.35
CA ILE A 257 14.66 1.78 6.23
C ILE A 257 13.93 1.85 7.57
N MET A 258 13.75 0.73 8.27
CA MET A 258 13.06 0.72 9.57
C MET A 258 13.82 1.48 10.65
N LEU A 259 15.15 1.50 10.61
CA LEU A 259 15.99 2.28 11.53
C LEU A 259 15.82 3.78 11.28
N TYR A 260 15.73 4.19 10.02
CA TYR A 260 15.46 5.59 9.67
C TYR A 260 14.04 6.01 10.04
N ILE A 261 13.05 5.13 9.88
CA ILE A 261 11.68 5.37 10.35
C ILE A 261 11.68 5.56 11.89
N GLU A 262 12.34 4.70 12.66
CA GLU A 262 12.47 4.87 14.11
C GLU A 262 13.10 6.25 14.45
N LYS A 263 14.14 6.63 13.73
CA LYS A 263 14.85 7.91 13.96
C LYS A 263 14.01 9.13 13.66
N TYR A 264 13.25 9.10 12.56
CA TYR A 264 12.53 10.28 12.06
C TYR A 264 11.02 10.27 12.34
N TYR A 265 10.44 9.12 12.67
CA TYR A 265 9.03 8.98 13.02
C TYR A 265 8.83 7.88 14.08
N PRO A 266 9.38 8.05 15.31
CA PRO A 266 9.34 7.01 16.34
C PRO A 266 7.91 6.60 16.74
N GLU A 267 6.92 7.48 16.64
CA GLU A 267 5.53 7.16 16.95
C GLU A 267 4.96 6.06 16.05
N LEU A 268 5.46 5.92 14.82
CA LEU A 268 5.00 4.92 13.88
C LEU A 268 5.39 3.49 14.30
N VAL A 269 6.51 3.36 15.03
CA VAL A 269 7.04 2.07 15.51
C VAL A 269 6.91 1.90 17.03
N SER A 270 6.22 2.81 17.71
CA SER A 270 6.15 2.84 19.18
C SER A 270 5.24 1.79 19.80
N ASN A 271 4.42 1.10 19.01
CA ASN A 271 3.53 0.06 19.53
C ASN A 271 4.36 -1.12 20.09
N PRO A 272 4.22 -1.51 21.38
CA PRO A 272 5.01 -2.58 21.97
C PRO A 272 4.80 -3.95 21.30
N ASN A 273 3.66 -4.13 20.63
CA ASN A 273 3.30 -5.35 19.92
C ASN A 273 3.43 -5.20 18.39
N LEU A 274 4.29 -4.29 17.91
CA LEU A 274 4.38 -3.96 16.48
C LEU A 274 4.63 -5.20 15.61
N HIS A 275 5.55 -6.08 16.00
CA HIS A 275 5.86 -7.29 15.23
C HIS A 275 4.68 -8.24 15.11
N GLN A 276 3.95 -8.46 16.22
CA GLN A 276 2.76 -9.30 16.22
C GLN A 276 1.64 -8.69 15.36
N ARG A 277 1.50 -7.37 15.38
CA ARG A 277 0.52 -6.65 14.56
C ARG A 277 0.86 -6.75 13.08
N LEU A 278 2.10 -6.44 12.69
CA LEU A 278 2.57 -6.59 11.31
C LEU A 278 2.46 -8.04 10.82
N ALA A 279 2.75 -9.02 11.70
CA ALA A 279 2.58 -10.43 11.37
C ALA A 279 1.10 -10.82 11.14
N ILE A 280 0.16 -10.25 11.90
CA ILE A 280 -1.28 -10.45 11.65
C ILE A 280 -1.68 -9.82 10.31
N TYR A 281 -1.20 -8.63 9.98
CA TYR A 281 -1.47 -7.98 8.71
C TYR A 281 -0.93 -8.81 7.54
N ASP A 282 0.29 -9.30 7.67
CA ASP A 282 0.92 -10.22 6.70
C ASP A 282 0.09 -11.51 6.52
N MET A 283 -0.35 -12.13 7.62
CA MET A 283 -1.18 -13.33 7.56
C MET A 283 -2.46 -13.10 6.75
N VAL A 284 -3.14 -11.98 6.96
CA VAL A 284 -4.37 -11.65 6.21
C VAL A 284 -4.06 -11.45 4.73
N TYR A 285 -3.03 -10.68 4.42
CA TYR A 285 -2.62 -10.43 3.04
C TYR A 285 -2.20 -11.70 2.30
N PHE A 286 -1.27 -12.46 2.88
CA PHE A 286 -0.78 -13.68 2.22
C PHE A 286 -1.83 -14.77 2.14
N LEU A 287 -2.74 -14.85 3.11
CA LEU A 287 -3.87 -15.78 3.06
C LEU A 287 -4.83 -15.43 1.91
N GLU A 288 -5.06 -14.13 1.65
CA GLU A 288 -5.84 -13.70 0.49
C GLU A 288 -5.18 -14.08 -0.83
N GLN A 289 -3.87 -13.92 -0.96
CA GLN A 289 -3.14 -14.37 -2.15
C GLN A 289 -3.13 -15.89 -2.27
N LEU A 290 -2.93 -16.60 -1.17
CA LEU A 290 -2.83 -18.06 -1.12
C LEU A 290 -4.14 -18.74 -1.55
N VAL A 291 -5.31 -18.21 -1.20
CA VAL A 291 -6.59 -18.80 -1.65
C VAL A 291 -6.83 -18.59 -3.15
N LYS A 292 -6.20 -17.58 -3.76
CA LYS A 292 -6.22 -17.33 -5.21
C LYS A 292 -5.19 -18.22 -5.95
N HIS A 293 -4.07 -18.51 -5.29
CA HIS A 293 -2.91 -19.22 -5.83
C HIS A 293 -2.45 -20.34 -4.88
N PRO A 294 -3.28 -21.36 -4.64
CA PRO A 294 -3.02 -22.39 -3.63
C PRO A 294 -1.80 -23.27 -3.94
N GLU A 295 -1.31 -23.24 -5.17
CA GLU A 295 -0.11 -23.95 -5.61
C GLU A 295 1.21 -23.28 -5.18
N LEU A 296 1.16 -22.02 -4.72
CA LEU A 296 2.35 -21.27 -4.35
C LEU A 296 2.74 -21.51 -2.88
N GLU A 297 3.63 -22.49 -2.66
CA GLU A 297 4.13 -22.88 -1.33
C GLU A 297 4.79 -21.70 -0.58
N GLU A 298 5.38 -20.73 -1.28
CA GLU A 298 5.95 -19.54 -0.68
C GLU A 298 4.90 -18.70 0.07
N LEU A 299 3.70 -18.54 -0.49
CA LEU A 299 2.61 -17.81 0.17
C LEU A 299 2.15 -18.52 1.44
N LYS A 300 2.08 -19.87 1.40
CA LYS A 300 1.78 -20.68 2.58
C LYS A 300 2.84 -20.47 3.66
N ASN A 301 4.11 -20.51 3.29
CA ASN A 301 5.22 -20.30 4.22
C ASN A 301 5.17 -18.90 4.85
N ASP A 302 4.77 -17.86 4.12
CA ASP A 302 4.58 -16.51 4.67
C ASP A 302 3.43 -16.45 5.67
N VAL A 303 2.31 -17.09 5.42
CA VAL A 303 1.19 -17.21 6.38
C VAL A 303 1.65 -17.91 7.66
N ILE A 304 2.33 -19.05 7.53
CA ILE A 304 2.85 -19.82 8.66
C ILE A 304 3.90 -19.04 9.45
N PHE A 305 4.79 -18.31 8.77
CA PHE A 305 5.77 -17.44 9.42
C PHE A 305 5.07 -16.37 10.28
N GLY A 306 4.08 -15.67 9.73
CA GLY A 306 3.28 -14.71 10.48
C GLY A 306 2.60 -15.34 11.71
N ALA A 307 1.99 -16.52 11.53
CA ALA A 307 1.37 -17.25 12.64
C ALA A 307 2.37 -17.63 13.75
N LYS A 308 3.60 -18.01 13.39
CA LYS A 308 4.69 -18.29 14.35
C LYS A 308 5.08 -17.05 15.14
N VAL A 309 5.22 -15.87 14.50
CA VAL A 309 5.53 -14.62 15.20
C VAL A 309 4.43 -14.26 16.20
N VAL A 310 3.16 -14.41 15.81
CA VAL A 310 2.02 -14.16 16.71
C VAL A 310 1.95 -15.16 17.87
N ALA A 311 2.42 -16.39 17.67
CA ALA A 311 2.36 -17.49 18.61
C ALA A 311 3.56 -17.56 19.56
N LEU A 312 4.53 -16.65 19.48
CA LEU A 312 5.67 -16.61 20.39
C LEU A 312 5.20 -16.55 21.85
N LYS A 313 5.87 -17.30 22.73
CA LYS A 313 5.61 -17.30 24.16
C LYS A 313 6.00 -15.97 24.80
N ASP A 314 7.19 -15.51 24.48
CA ASP A 314 7.71 -14.21 24.89
C ASP A 314 7.47 -13.18 23.78
N GLU A 315 6.89 -12.06 24.16
CA GLU A 315 6.66 -10.96 23.22
C GLU A 315 8.00 -10.30 22.85
N ILE A 316 8.18 -10.07 21.56
CA ILE A 316 9.31 -9.29 21.07
C ILE A 316 8.84 -7.86 20.74
N THR A 317 9.62 -6.88 21.16
CA THR A 317 9.37 -5.48 20.88
C THR A 317 10.26 -4.99 19.74
N PHE A 318 9.93 -3.83 19.18
CA PHE A 318 10.78 -3.19 18.17
C PHE A 318 12.18 -2.82 18.72
N ASN A 319 12.34 -2.68 20.05
CA ASN A 319 13.64 -2.46 20.65
C ASN A 319 14.53 -3.72 20.66
N ASP A 320 13.92 -4.89 20.68
CA ASP A 320 14.65 -6.17 20.69
C ASP A 320 15.08 -6.57 19.27
N VAL A 321 14.22 -6.25 18.28
CA VAL A 321 14.40 -6.61 16.87
C VAL A 321 13.93 -5.44 16.01
N LYS A 322 14.82 -4.79 15.29
CA LYS A 322 14.52 -3.55 14.57
C LYS A 322 14.27 -3.71 13.08
N THR A 323 14.83 -4.77 12.49
CA THR A 323 14.73 -5.00 11.05
C THR A 323 14.05 -6.33 10.73
N PRO A 324 13.44 -6.46 9.53
CA PRO A 324 12.89 -7.74 9.08
C PRO A 324 13.93 -8.87 9.05
N MET A 325 15.19 -8.55 8.74
CA MET A 325 16.27 -9.56 8.72
C MET A 325 16.58 -10.07 10.13
N GLU A 326 16.71 -9.14 11.10
CA GLU A 326 16.87 -9.52 12.51
C GLU A 326 15.70 -10.37 13.02
N LEU A 327 14.46 -10.07 12.58
CA LEU A 327 13.29 -10.88 12.92
C LEU A 327 13.40 -12.29 12.35
N MET A 328 13.84 -12.44 11.11
CA MET A 328 14.04 -13.75 10.50
C MET A 328 15.12 -14.54 11.22
N ASP A 329 16.24 -13.90 11.56
CA ASP A 329 17.34 -14.54 12.30
C ASP A 329 16.89 -14.94 13.70
N PHE A 330 16.15 -14.08 14.40
CA PHE A 330 15.55 -14.37 15.71
C PHE A 330 14.62 -15.60 15.63
N MET A 331 13.75 -15.66 14.61
CA MET A 331 12.81 -16.78 14.39
C MET A 331 13.50 -18.09 13.97
N ASN A 332 14.73 -18.07 13.52
CA ASN A 332 15.52 -19.27 13.15
C ASN A 332 16.25 -19.91 14.37
N VAL A 333 16.33 -19.21 15.50
CA VAL A 333 16.88 -19.77 16.75
C VAL A 333 15.80 -20.60 17.46
N ASN A 334 16.18 -21.53 18.33
CA ASN A 334 15.24 -22.36 19.12
C ASN A 334 14.30 -21.48 19.96
N ILE A 335 13.06 -21.32 19.47
CA ILE A 335 12.06 -20.44 20.06
C ILE A 335 10.93 -21.31 20.64
N GLU A 336 10.53 -20.98 21.85
CA GLU A 336 9.36 -21.57 22.49
C GLU A 336 8.08 -20.91 22.00
N TYR A 337 7.12 -21.72 21.56
CA TYR A 337 5.80 -21.26 21.16
C TYR A 337 4.78 -21.53 22.25
N GLY A 338 4.00 -20.52 22.62
CA GLY A 338 2.99 -20.63 23.68
C GLY A 338 1.87 -21.64 23.41
N TRP A 339 1.74 -22.14 22.19
CA TRP A 339 0.73 -23.15 21.83
C TRP A 339 1.20 -24.60 22.07
N ILE A 340 2.51 -24.83 22.24
CA ILE A 340 3.06 -26.18 22.50
C ILE A 340 2.79 -26.60 23.95
N ASP A 341 2.79 -25.67 24.92
CA ASP A 341 2.61 -25.96 26.35
C ASP A 341 1.16 -26.31 26.72
N ASN A 342 0.20 -26.22 25.81
CA ASN A 342 -1.22 -26.51 26.07
C ASN A 342 -1.69 -27.85 25.46
N GLN A 343 -0.78 -28.78 25.14
CA GLN A 343 -1.12 -30.14 24.69
C GLN A 343 -1.15 -31.17 25.82
#